data_9cb0b55c050e565df2bb2ca09cb7c128
#
_entry.id   9cb0b55c050e565df2bb2ca09cb7c128
#
_cell.length_a   1.000
_cell.length_b   1.000
_cell.length_c   1.000
_cell.angle_alpha   90.00
_cell.angle_beta   90.00
_cell.angle_gamma   90.00
#
_symmetry.space_group_name_H-M   'P 1'
#
loop_
_entity.id
_entity.type
_entity.pdbx_description
1 polymer ?
#
loop_
_entity_poly.entity_id
_entity_poly.type
_entity_poly.pdbx_seq_one_letter_code
_entity_poly.pdbx_strand_id
1 'polypeptide(L)'
;PVVKEDVVEFYQPLMGEVYDLPYDLVVLSTPVVAREDAPAISQLMRIPIDQNNFFLEAHAKLRPLDFATDGIFLCGSARYPATVGEARAQGLGAASRAGTVLFKDKLVTSALVATINPETCVGCQGCLMVCPYGAIRFDTQRGVCEVNTILCKGCGNCASTCPSQSVVLKGFSPKQLLSQIRVMLS
;
A
#
# COMPACT_ATOMS: atom_id res chain seq x y z
N PRO A 1 -14.44 18.30 24.74
CA PRO A 1 -15.56 18.87 25.50
C PRO A 1 -16.51 17.76 25.96
N VAL A 2 -17.16 17.97 27.09
CA VAL A 2 -18.17 17.07 27.65
C VAL A 2 -19.49 17.84 27.71
N VAL A 3 -20.53 17.32 27.06
CA VAL A 3 -21.86 17.93 27.08
C VAL A 3 -22.61 17.41 28.33
N LYS A 4 -23.02 18.31 29.20
CA LYS A 4 -23.86 18.08 30.39
C LYS A 4 -25.25 18.63 30.12
N GLU A 5 -26.21 18.53 31.07
CA GLU A 5 -27.59 18.94 30.85
C GLU A 5 -27.76 20.42 30.45
N ASP A 6 -26.98 21.32 31.07
CA ASP A 6 -27.12 22.77 30.87
C ASP A 6 -25.84 23.46 30.41
N VAL A 7 -24.70 22.75 30.40
CA VAL A 7 -23.37 23.31 30.11
C VAL A 7 -22.54 22.37 29.27
N VAL A 8 -21.65 22.95 28.46
CA VAL A 8 -20.56 22.24 27.82
C VAL A 8 -19.29 22.53 28.60
N GLU A 9 -18.72 21.52 29.20
CA GLU A 9 -17.42 21.58 29.85
C GLU A 9 -16.29 21.39 28.82
N PHE A 10 -15.33 22.28 28.79
CA PHE A 10 -14.15 22.15 27.95
C PHE A 10 -12.88 22.62 28.64
N TYR A 11 -11.78 21.92 28.37
CA TYR A 11 -10.46 22.30 28.84
C TYR A 11 -9.81 23.29 27.86
N GLN A 12 -9.35 24.44 28.36
CA GLN A 12 -8.61 25.45 27.59
C GLN A 12 -7.11 25.28 27.83
N PRO A 13 -6.35 24.76 26.83
CA PRO A 13 -4.94 24.42 27.02
C PRO A 13 -4.02 25.63 27.32
N LEU A 14 -4.37 26.81 26.79
CA LEU A 14 -3.57 28.03 26.98
C LEU A 14 -3.68 28.59 28.40
N MET A 15 -4.84 28.40 29.05
CA MET A 15 -5.11 28.89 30.41
C MET A 15 -4.87 27.79 31.46
N GLY A 16 -4.82 26.53 31.04
CA GLY A 16 -4.70 25.38 31.93
C GLY A 16 -5.93 25.10 32.79
N GLU A 17 -7.08 25.64 32.41
CA GLU A 17 -8.31 25.62 33.20
C GLU A 17 -9.46 24.97 32.45
N VAL A 18 -10.46 24.49 33.20
CA VAL A 18 -11.72 23.92 32.70
C VAL A 18 -12.79 24.99 32.82
N TYR A 19 -13.54 25.18 31.74
CA TYR A 19 -14.64 26.15 31.65
C TYR A 19 -15.96 25.44 31.42
N ASP A 20 -17.03 25.92 32.06
CA ASP A 20 -18.40 25.54 31.83
C ASP A 20 -19.12 26.64 31.04
N LEU A 21 -19.55 26.30 29.82
CA LEU A 21 -20.25 27.21 28.93
C LEU A 21 -21.73 26.83 28.90
N PRO A 22 -22.64 27.68 29.36
CA PRO A 22 -24.09 27.45 29.24
C PRO A 22 -24.52 27.48 27.78
N TYR A 23 -25.49 26.66 27.42
CA TYR A 23 -26.05 26.62 26.06
C TYR A 23 -27.58 26.42 26.03
N ASP A 24 -28.23 26.94 25.01
CA ASP A 24 -29.62 26.67 24.68
C ASP A 24 -29.77 25.57 23.62
N LEU A 25 -28.77 25.42 22.76
CA LEU A 25 -28.74 24.41 21.69
C LEU A 25 -27.29 23.98 21.39
N VAL A 26 -27.06 22.68 21.33
CA VAL A 26 -25.77 22.12 20.90
C VAL A 26 -25.90 21.57 19.49
N VAL A 27 -25.08 22.07 18.58
CA VAL A 27 -24.97 21.57 17.20
C VAL A 27 -23.66 20.79 17.07
N LEU A 28 -23.78 19.49 16.81
CA LEU A 28 -22.63 18.60 16.64
C LEU A 28 -22.21 18.54 15.16
N SER A 29 -20.99 18.95 14.87
CA SER A 29 -20.35 18.74 13.56
C SER A 29 -19.50 17.47 13.63
N THR A 30 -20.12 16.33 13.36
CA THR A 30 -19.45 15.03 13.45
C THR A 30 -18.63 14.75 12.20
N PRO A 31 -17.35 14.34 12.33
CA PRO A 31 -16.53 13.92 11.18
C PRO A 31 -16.92 12.53 10.67
N VAL A 32 -16.59 12.28 9.42
CA VAL A 32 -16.56 10.90 8.89
C VAL A 32 -15.26 10.27 9.34
N VAL A 33 -15.33 9.10 9.95
CA VAL A 33 -14.18 8.32 10.41
C VAL A 33 -14.04 7.04 9.57
N ALA A 34 -12.82 6.52 9.50
CA ALA A 34 -12.58 5.24 8.85
C ALA A 34 -13.27 4.10 9.62
N ARG A 35 -13.57 3.00 8.92
CA ARG A 35 -14.16 1.82 9.55
C ARG A 35 -13.16 1.16 10.52
N GLU A 36 -13.68 0.59 11.58
CA GLU A 36 -12.87 -0.08 12.62
C GLU A 36 -12.07 -1.28 12.08
N ASP A 37 -12.58 -1.95 11.04
CA ASP A 37 -11.95 -3.11 10.41
C ASP A 37 -10.90 -2.76 9.34
N ALA A 38 -10.69 -1.46 9.04
CA ALA A 38 -9.73 -1.01 8.02
C ALA A 38 -8.28 -1.52 8.28
N PRO A 39 -7.75 -1.55 9.53
CA PRO A 39 -6.43 -2.13 9.80
C PRO A 39 -6.35 -3.63 9.48
N ALA A 40 -7.40 -4.40 9.76
CA ALA A 40 -7.44 -5.83 9.46
C ALA A 40 -7.46 -6.08 7.94
N ILE A 41 -8.24 -5.30 7.19
CA ILE A 41 -8.27 -5.35 5.72
C ILE A 41 -6.92 -4.94 5.14
N SER A 42 -6.30 -3.88 5.68
CA SER A 42 -4.96 -3.43 5.28
C SER A 42 -3.93 -4.56 5.37
N GLN A 43 -3.91 -5.28 6.48
CA GLN A 43 -3.00 -6.42 6.68
C GLN A 43 -3.31 -7.58 5.75
N LEU A 44 -4.59 -7.95 5.62
CA LEU A 44 -5.04 -9.06 4.77
C LEU A 44 -4.71 -8.82 3.29
N MET A 45 -4.99 -7.63 2.80
CA MET A 45 -4.82 -7.25 1.40
C MET A 45 -3.43 -6.66 1.10
N ARG A 46 -2.62 -6.39 2.13
CA ARG A 46 -1.32 -5.71 2.04
C ARG A 46 -1.41 -4.36 1.35
N ILE A 47 -2.39 -3.56 1.74
CA ILE A 47 -2.63 -2.21 1.23
C ILE A 47 -2.40 -1.18 2.34
N PRO A 48 -1.80 -0.02 2.05
CA PRO A 48 -1.47 0.97 3.06
C PRO A 48 -2.70 1.72 3.56
N ILE A 49 -2.63 2.15 4.83
CA ILE A 49 -3.58 3.08 5.46
C ILE A 49 -2.81 4.28 6.02
N ASP A 50 -3.50 5.41 6.18
CA ASP A 50 -2.98 6.61 6.83
C ASP A 50 -3.08 6.54 8.38
N GLN A 51 -2.66 7.60 9.05
CA GLN A 51 -2.75 7.73 10.51
C GLN A 51 -4.19 7.74 11.06
N ASN A 52 -5.18 7.99 10.22
CA ASN A 52 -6.61 8.01 10.55
C ASN A 52 -7.32 6.73 10.09
N ASN A 53 -6.56 5.71 9.68
CA ASN A 53 -7.03 4.43 9.14
C ASN A 53 -7.79 4.51 7.80
N PHE A 54 -7.70 5.61 7.05
CA PHE A 54 -8.17 5.64 5.67
C PHE A 54 -7.14 4.98 4.74
N PHE A 55 -7.64 4.31 3.70
CA PHE A 55 -6.76 3.65 2.73
C PHE A 55 -6.05 4.67 1.84
N LEU A 56 -4.76 4.41 1.58
CA LEU A 56 -3.91 5.26 0.75
C LEU A 56 -3.80 4.71 -0.67
N GLU A 57 -3.98 5.58 -1.64
CA GLU A 57 -3.78 5.31 -3.05
C GLU A 57 -2.30 5.14 -3.40
N ALA A 58 -2.03 4.53 -4.56
CA ALA A 58 -0.66 4.35 -5.07
C ALA A 58 0.07 5.69 -5.31
N HIS A 59 -0.66 6.71 -5.76
CA HIS A 59 -0.15 8.06 -5.95
C HIS A 59 -1.29 9.07 -6.10
N ALA A 60 -1.30 10.10 -5.25
CA ALA A 60 -2.39 11.08 -5.14
C ALA A 60 -2.81 11.75 -6.46
N LYS A 61 -1.85 12.01 -7.37
CA LYS A 61 -2.09 12.68 -8.66
C LYS A 61 -2.12 11.73 -9.84
N LEU A 62 -1.21 10.75 -9.90
CA LEU A 62 -1.03 9.90 -11.08
C LEU A 62 -1.88 8.63 -11.03
N ARG A 63 -2.16 8.10 -9.84
CA ARG A 63 -2.95 6.88 -9.64
C ARG A 63 -3.86 7.03 -8.41
N PRO A 64 -4.83 7.95 -8.46
CA PRO A 64 -5.63 8.31 -7.28
C PRO A 64 -6.70 7.28 -6.90
N LEU A 65 -7.00 6.33 -7.77
CA LEU A 65 -8.02 5.31 -7.58
C LEU A 65 -7.46 3.87 -7.60
N ASP A 66 -6.13 3.75 -7.65
CA ASP A 66 -5.44 2.46 -7.68
C ASP A 66 -4.62 2.29 -6.40
N PHE A 67 -4.49 1.07 -5.93
CA PHE A 67 -3.42 0.71 -5.01
C PHE A 67 -2.11 0.39 -5.76
N ALA A 68 -1.01 0.33 -5.03
CA ALA A 68 0.25 -0.17 -5.56
C ALA A 68 0.17 -1.65 -5.97
N THR A 69 -0.71 -2.40 -5.31
CA THR A 69 -1.07 -3.79 -5.66
C THR A 69 -2.07 -3.76 -6.82
N ASP A 70 -1.75 -4.46 -7.91
CA ASP A 70 -2.63 -4.50 -9.08
C ASP A 70 -3.94 -5.26 -8.80
N GLY A 71 -5.02 -4.82 -9.43
CA GLY A 71 -6.33 -5.44 -9.32
C GLY A 71 -7.15 -4.97 -8.12
N ILE A 72 -6.61 -4.07 -7.30
CA ILE A 72 -7.32 -3.45 -6.18
C ILE A 72 -7.47 -1.96 -6.47
N PHE A 73 -8.70 -1.48 -6.30
CA PHE A 73 -9.07 -0.10 -6.60
C PHE A 73 -9.73 0.54 -5.39
N LEU A 74 -9.62 1.87 -5.27
CA LEU A 74 -10.03 2.64 -4.11
C LEU A 74 -10.98 3.74 -4.53
N CYS A 75 -12.09 3.94 -3.79
CA CYS A 75 -13.02 5.03 -4.04
C CYS A 75 -13.81 5.41 -2.80
N GLY A 76 -14.39 6.62 -2.83
CA GLY A 76 -15.30 7.13 -1.82
C GLY A 76 -14.68 7.30 -0.45
N SER A 77 -15.51 7.18 0.59
CA SER A 77 -15.10 7.40 1.98
C SER A 77 -14.18 6.33 2.56
N ALA A 78 -13.80 5.32 1.80
CA ALA A 78 -12.71 4.43 2.16
C ALA A 78 -11.33 5.12 2.03
N ARG A 79 -11.22 6.13 1.16
CA ARG A 79 -10.00 6.91 0.91
C ARG A 79 -9.85 8.11 1.85
N TYR A 80 -10.92 8.87 2.02
CA TYR A 80 -11.01 10.05 2.91
C TYR A 80 -12.48 10.44 3.09
N PRO A 81 -12.81 11.34 4.02
CA PRO A 81 -14.18 11.88 4.13
C PRO A 81 -14.62 12.55 2.82
N ALA A 82 -15.38 11.82 2.00
CA ALA A 82 -15.82 12.28 0.69
C ALA A 82 -17.30 12.67 0.69
N THR A 83 -17.64 13.70 -0.09
CA THR A 83 -19.04 14.01 -0.39
C THR A 83 -19.68 12.95 -1.29
N VAL A 84 -21.02 12.88 -1.33
CA VAL A 84 -21.73 11.92 -2.19
C VAL A 84 -21.35 12.08 -3.67
N GLY A 85 -21.18 13.34 -4.13
CA GLY A 85 -20.77 13.66 -5.50
C GLY A 85 -19.37 13.10 -5.82
N GLU A 86 -18.40 13.34 -4.93
CA GLU A 86 -17.04 12.84 -5.06
C GLU A 86 -17.00 11.30 -5.01
N ALA A 87 -17.71 10.70 -4.05
CA ALA A 87 -17.77 9.25 -3.91
C ALA A 87 -18.31 8.58 -5.17
N ARG A 88 -19.37 9.17 -5.78
CA ARG A 88 -19.93 8.71 -7.06
C ARG A 88 -18.92 8.82 -8.20
N ALA A 89 -18.27 9.98 -8.35
CA ALA A 89 -17.26 10.19 -9.40
C ALA A 89 -16.09 9.22 -9.26
N GLN A 90 -15.60 9.03 -8.03
CA GLN A 90 -14.54 8.08 -7.73
C GLN A 90 -14.97 6.63 -8.00
N GLY A 91 -16.21 6.25 -7.66
CA GLY A 91 -16.75 4.93 -7.95
C GLY A 91 -16.79 4.62 -9.45
N LEU A 92 -17.26 5.56 -10.27
CA LEU A 92 -17.23 5.45 -11.73
C LEU A 92 -15.79 5.34 -12.26
N GLY A 93 -14.87 6.14 -11.72
CA GLY A 93 -13.45 6.09 -12.06
C GLY A 93 -12.81 4.75 -11.70
N ALA A 94 -13.08 4.23 -10.49
CA ALA A 94 -12.59 2.91 -10.05
C ALA A 94 -13.13 1.78 -10.94
N ALA A 95 -14.41 1.82 -11.32
CA ALA A 95 -15.00 0.87 -12.24
C ALA A 95 -14.33 0.94 -13.63
N SER A 96 -14.06 2.15 -14.15
CA SER A 96 -13.32 2.33 -15.40
C SER A 96 -11.89 1.76 -15.30
N ARG A 97 -11.21 1.99 -14.19
CA ARG A 97 -9.87 1.42 -13.94
C ARG A 97 -9.91 -0.11 -13.88
N ALA A 98 -10.90 -0.69 -13.20
CA ALA A 98 -11.10 -2.14 -13.18
C ALA A 98 -11.33 -2.69 -14.59
N GLY A 99 -12.10 -1.99 -15.43
CA GLY A 99 -12.32 -2.32 -16.83
C GLY A 99 -11.02 -2.41 -17.64
N THR A 100 -9.99 -1.60 -17.33
CA THR A 100 -8.70 -1.70 -18.02
C THR A 100 -7.99 -3.04 -17.82
N VAL A 101 -8.35 -3.77 -16.78
CA VAL A 101 -7.85 -5.12 -16.49
C VAL A 101 -8.80 -6.18 -17.04
N LEU A 102 -10.11 -6.02 -16.77
CA LEU A 102 -11.12 -7.04 -17.05
C LEU A 102 -11.43 -7.20 -18.54
N PHE A 103 -11.28 -6.14 -19.35
CA PHE A 103 -11.53 -6.20 -20.80
C PHE A 103 -10.34 -6.71 -21.63
N LYS A 104 -9.25 -7.13 -20.97
CA LYS A 104 -8.11 -7.70 -21.68
C LYS A 104 -8.14 -9.22 -21.66
N ASP A 105 -7.98 -9.83 -22.81
CA ASP A 105 -7.87 -11.30 -22.92
C ASP A 105 -6.58 -11.81 -22.25
N LYS A 106 -5.56 -11.00 -22.17
CA LYS A 106 -4.27 -11.33 -21.56
C LYS A 106 -3.71 -10.14 -20.77
N LEU A 107 -3.22 -10.41 -19.57
CA LEU A 107 -2.48 -9.43 -18.78
C LEU A 107 -0.98 -9.59 -19.08
N VAL A 108 -0.36 -8.48 -19.49
CA VAL A 108 1.09 -8.42 -19.68
C VAL A 108 1.70 -7.92 -18.37
N THR A 109 2.48 -8.76 -17.72
CA THR A 109 3.24 -8.37 -16.52
C THR A 109 4.61 -7.80 -16.95
N SER A 110 5.22 -7.01 -16.04
CA SER A 110 6.58 -6.52 -16.26
C SER A 110 7.57 -7.68 -16.38
N ALA A 111 8.47 -7.60 -17.36
CA ALA A 111 9.58 -8.55 -17.49
C ALA A 111 10.68 -8.35 -16.41
N LEU A 112 10.63 -7.24 -15.69
CA LEU A 112 11.55 -6.91 -14.59
C LEU A 112 11.11 -7.66 -13.34
N VAL A 113 11.53 -8.91 -13.20
CA VAL A 113 11.22 -9.77 -12.06
C VAL A 113 12.51 -10.26 -11.41
N ALA A 114 12.43 -10.53 -10.11
CA ALA A 114 13.51 -11.18 -9.40
C ALA A 114 13.57 -12.66 -9.78
N THR A 115 14.76 -13.21 -9.79
CA THR A 115 15.03 -14.65 -9.90
C THR A 115 15.94 -15.09 -8.77
N ILE A 116 15.72 -16.28 -8.24
CA ILE A 116 16.56 -16.86 -7.18
C ILE A 116 17.31 -18.04 -7.76
N ASN A 117 18.64 -18.03 -7.61
CA ASN A 117 19.44 -19.18 -7.96
C ASN A 117 19.37 -20.22 -6.83
N PRO A 118 18.79 -21.41 -7.07
CA PRO A 118 18.64 -22.41 -6.04
C PRO A 118 19.97 -23.02 -5.56
N GLU A 119 21.01 -23.00 -6.38
CA GLU A 119 22.32 -23.55 -6.02
C GLU A 119 23.06 -22.70 -4.99
N THR A 120 22.83 -21.40 -4.99
CA THR A 120 23.46 -20.44 -4.05
C THR A 120 22.53 -20.00 -2.93
N CYS A 121 21.24 -20.37 -2.99
CA CYS A 121 20.27 -20.01 -1.97
C CYS A 121 20.49 -20.84 -0.69
N VAL A 122 20.69 -20.15 0.43
CA VAL A 122 20.91 -20.78 1.75
C VAL A 122 19.63 -20.95 2.56
N GLY A 123 18.46 -20.67 1.98
CA GLY A 123 17.17 -20.87 2.63
C GLY A 123 16.88 -19.94 3.82
N CYS A 124 17.58 -18.83 3.98
CA CYS A 124 17.46 -17.93 5.14
C CYS A 124 16.13 -17.16 5.23
N GLN A 125 15.29 -17.23 4.20
CA GLN A 125 13.96 -16.58 4.11
C GLN A 125 13.94 -15.05 4.25
N GLY A 126 15.07 -14.37 4.34
CA GLY A 126 15.14 -12.90 4.43
C GLY A 126 14.40 -12.19 3.29
N CYS A 127 14.53 -12.71 2.07
CA CYS A 127 13.80 -12.18 0.90
C CYS A 127 12.28 -12.32 0.99
N LEU A 128 11.77 -13.35 1.66
CA LEU A 128 10.34 -13.55 1.91
C LEU A 128 9.80 -12.49 2.88
N MET A 129 10.54 -12.20 3.94
CA MET A 129 10.16 -11.23 4.98
C MET A 129 10.08 -9.81 4.45
N VAL A 130 10.93 -9.41 3.51
CA VAL A 130 10.99 -8.05 2.97
C VAL A 130 10.12 -7.84 1.73
N CYS A 131 9.43 -8.88 1.24
CA CYS A 131 8.62 -8.77 0.03
C CYS A 131 7.23 -8.17 0.34
N PRO A 132 6.96 -6.89 -0.01
CA PRO A 132 5.68 -6.27 0.28
C PRO A 132 4.52 -6.86 -0.55
N TYR A 133 4.85 -7.54 -1.65
CA TYR A 133 3.86 -8.11 -2.58
C TYR A 133 3.57 -9.58 -2.32
N GLY A 134 4.21 -10.22 -1.35
CA GLY A 134 4.06 -11.67 -1.10
C GLY A 134 4.44 -12.54 -2.30
N ALA A 135 5.33 -12.05 -3.15
CA ALA A 135 5.75 -12.73 -4.37
C ALA A 135 6.78 -13.86 -4.12
N ILE A 136 7.23 -14.06 -2.89
CA ILE A 136 8.25 -15.06 -2.55
C ILE A 136 7.62 -16.09 -1.62
N ARG A 137 7.88 -17.35 -1.90
CA ARG A 137 7.52 -18.49 -1.04
C ARG A 137 8.77 -19.30 -0.72
N PHE A 138 8.73 -20.04 0.39
CA PHE A 138 9.75 -20.99 0.76
C PHE A 138 9.31 -22.39 0.37
N ASP A 139 10.14 -23.08 -0.40
CA ASP A 139 9.95 -24.48 -0.74
C ASP A 139 10.66 -25.33 0.35
N THR A 140 9.86 -25.98 1.19
CA THR A 140 10.34 -26.80 2.31
C THR A 140 11.02 -28.10 1.84
N GLN A 141 10.69 -28.61 0.66
CA GLN A 141 11.28 -29.83 0.12
C GLN A 141 12.69 -29.57 -0.40
N ARG A 142 12.89 -28.43 -1.05
CA ARG A 142 14.19 -28.05 -1.64
C ARG A 142 15.02 -27.16 -0.72
N GLY A 143 14.45 -26.65 0.37
CA GLY A 143 15.11 -25.75 1.32
C GLY A 143 15.47 -24.38 0.72
N VAL A 144 14.83 -23.94 -0.35
CA VAL A 144 15.13 -22.70 -1.07
C VAL A 144 13.90 -21.81 -1.22
N CYS A 145 14.11 -20.52 -1.44
CA CYS A 145 13.03 -19.61 -1.78
C CYS A 145 12.77 -19.59 -3.28
N GLU A 146 11.50 -19.39 -3.67
CA GLU A 146 11.06 -19.26 -5.06
C GLU A 146 10.25 -17.96 -5.26
N VAL A 147 10.38 -17.37 -6.45
CA VAL A 147 9.65 -16.14 -6.83
C VAL A 147 8.46 -16.48 -7.70
N ASN A 148 7.27 -16.04 -7.28
CA ASN A 148 6.11 -15.98 -8.16
C ASN A 148 6.24 -14.75 -9.06
N THR A 149 6.55 -14.98 -10.34
CA THR A 149 6.82 -13.93 -11.32
C THR A 149 5.59 -13.09 -11.65
N ILE A 150 4.37 -13.61 -11.42
CA ILE A 150 3.12 -12.88 -11.64
C ILE A 150 2.92 -11.80 -10.56
N LEU A 151 3.26 -12.12 -9.31
CA LEU A 151 3.14 -11.19 -8.18
C LEU A 151 4.33 -10.25 -8.06
N CYS A 152 5.48 -10.60 -8.64
CA CYS A 152 6.71 -9.82 -8.52
C CYS A 152 6.60 -8.49 -9.27
N LYS A 153 6.89 -7.37 -8.57
CA LYS A 153 6.91 -6.02 -9.11
C LYS A 153 8.32 -5.50 -9.45
N GLY A 154 9.35 -6.34 -9.30
CA GLY A 154 10.73 -5.95 -9.62
C GLY A 154 11.31 -4.84 -8.74
N CYS A 155 10.82 -4.65 -7.52
CA CYS A 155 11.25 -3.56 -6.62
C CYS A 155 12.69 -3.70 -6.09
N GLY A 156 13.27 -4.89 -6.12
CA GLY A 156 14.67 -5.13 -5.73
C GLY A 156 14.93 -5.37 -4.25
N ASN A 157 13.96 -5.18 -3.34
CA ASN A 157 14.15 -5.34 -1.89
C ASN A 157 14.73 -6.70 -1.51
N CYS A 158 14.29 -7.77 -2.18
CA CYS A 158 14.79 -9.11 -1.94
C CYS A 158 16.25 -9.28 -2.39
N ALA A 159 16.67 -8.60 -3.46
CA ALA A 159 18.04 -8.67 -3.95
C ALA A 159 19.01 -7.93 -3.01
N SER A 160 18.61 -6.75 -2.50
CA SER A 160 19.43 -5.98 -1.55
C SER A 160 19.58 -6.65 -0.18
N THR A 161 18.60 -7.47 0.22
CA THR A 161 18.59 -8.15 1.54
C THR A 161 19.28 -9.52 1.49
N CYS A 162 19.53 -10.09 0.31
CA CYS A 162 20.04 -11.46 0.18
C CYS A 162 21.52 -11.58 0.57
N PRO A 163 21.89 -12.26 1.69
CA PRO A 163 23.28 -12.35 2.14
C PRO A 163 24.13 -13.22 1.21
N SER A 164 23.55 -14.24 0.57
CA SER A 164 24.23 -15.13 -0.36
C SER A 164 24.24 -14.63 -1.81
N GLN A 165 23.66 -13.42 -2.07
CA GLN A 165 23.53 -12.84 -3.40
C GLN A 165 22.86 -13.76 -4.44
N SER A 166 22.05 -14.70 -3.97
CA SER A 166 21.31 -15.66 -4.82
C SER A 166 20.16 -15.00 -5.58
N VAL A 167 19.72 -13.82 -5.15
CA VAL A 167 18.59 -13.10 -5.77
C VAL A 167 19.12 -12.08 -6.76
N VAL A 168 18.71 -12.20 -8.02
CA VAL A 168 19.08 -11.26 -9.08
C VAL A 168 17.83 -10.70 -9.74
N LEU A 169 17.82 -9.40 -10.00
CA LEU A 169 16.80 -8.76 -10.82
C LEU A 169 17.14 -8.90 -12.29
N LYS A 170 16.19 -9.38 -13.09
CA LYS A 170 16.37 -9.41 -14.56
C LYS A 170 16.61 -8.00 -15.07
N GLY A 171 17.62 -7.82 -15.91
CA GLY A 171 18.03 -6.52 -16.45
C GLY A 171 19.01 -5.73 -15.56
N PHE A 172 19.25 -6.16 -14.33
CA PHE A 172 20.12 -5.47 -13.35
C PHE A 172 21.22 -6.38 -12.78
N SER A 173 21.70 -7.32 -13.56
CA SER A 173 22.88 -8.10 -13.13
C SER A 173 24.13 -7.20 -13.08
N PRO A 174 25.16 -7.52 -12.27
CA PRO A 174 26.39 -6.73 -12.17
C PRO A 174 27.05 -6.46 -13.53
N LYS A 175 27.03 -7.46 -14.42
CA LYS A 175 27.57 -7.30 -15.79
C LYS A 175 26.77 -6.30 -16.63
N GLN A 176 25.45 -6.33 -16.52
CA GLN A 176 24.56 -5.40 -17.23
C GLN A 176 24.73 -3.97 -16.72
N LEU A 177 24.79 -3.79 -15.40
CA LEU A 177 25.03 -2.48 -14.78
C LEU A 177 26.41 -1.91 -15.20
N LEU A 178 27.45 -2.71 -15.16
CA LEU A 178 28.78 -2.28 -15.60
C LEU A 178 28.80 -1.90 -17.09
N SER A 179 28.06 -2.62 -17.94
CA SER A 179 27.96 -2.29 -19.35
C SER A 179 27.25 -0.95 -19.56
N GLN A 180 26.19 -0.69 -18.81
CA GLN A 180 25.47 0.61 -18.85
C GLN A 180 26.39 1.76 -18.43
N ILE A 181 27.10 1.59 -17.31
CA ILE A 181 28.05 2.62 -16.81
C ILE A 181 29.14 2.89 -17.85
N ARG A 182 29.72 1.86 -18.47
CA ARG A 182 30.76 2.03 -19.51
C ARG A 182 30.25 2.85 -20.70
N VAL A 183 29.03 2.56 -21.17
CA VAL A 183 28.43 3.31 -22.28
C VAL A 183 28.15 4.75 -21.90
N MET A 184 27.76 5.02 -20.63
CA MET A 184 27.50 6.39 -20.16
C MET A 184 28.77 7.23 -20.00
N LEU A 185 29.94 6.58 -19.83
CA LEU A 185 31.23 7.25 -19.64
C LEU A 185 32.08 7.34 -20.93
N SER A 186 31.60 6.73 -22.02
CA SER A 186 32.22 6.84 -23.37
C SER A 186 31.65 8.00 -24.16
#